data_4fbe9bd79e71826a2b4671c9b86e2b72
#
_entry.id   4fbe9bd79e71826a2b4671c9b86e2b72
#
_cell.length_a   1.000
_cell.length_b   1.000
_cell.length_c   1.000
_cell.angle_alpha   90.00
_cell.angle_beta   90.00
_cell.angle_gamma   90.00
#
_symmetry.space_group_name_H-M   'P 1'
#
loop_
_entity.id
_entity.type
_entity.pdbx_description
1 polymer ?
#
loop_
_entity_poly.entity_id
_entity_poly.type
_entity_poly.pdbx_seq_one_letter_code
_entity_poly.pdbx_strand_id
1 'polypeptide(L)'
;MTSPKILDTVDPRTLQVDFSQAVSFVVFRTTAVVGLPCVLLGLATPIAVRCVGSPQSIGREVGRLYAWNTLGAVIGALAAAFLLPPSLGLLPSLLWIGASLLIVAGVMRRQSFLMARLYMAVAAFSALVAVFAPADFWWLQSLRAGEKILACHDGVTGTVCVIESSSGERRICVDDVPVAGTSRIMETDQRSLAHWSMLIADHAQTALTVGFGSGGASYSFLLHDQLEKLHCVEISPDV
;
A
#
# COMPACT_ATOMS: atom_id res chain seq x y z
N MET A 1 -4.06 -44.89 16.05
CA MET A 1 -4.45 -44.14 14.83
C MET A 1 -5.59 -43.24 15.23
N THR A 2 -5.30 -42.02 15.67
CA THR A 2 -6.29 -41.00 16.05
C THR A 2 -6.32 -39.98 14.91
N SER A 3 -7.43 -39.98 14.18
CA SER A 3 -7.73 -39.00 13.14
C SER A 3 -7.68 -37.60 13.74
N PRO A 4 -7.05 -36.59 13.10
CA PRO A 4 -6.98 -35.26 13.64
C PRO A 4 -8.37 -34.61 13.51
N LYS A 5 -9.00 -34.35 14.65
CA LYS A 5 -10.25 -33.58 14.81
C LYS A 5 -10.07 -32.07 14.51
N ILE A 6 -9.42 -31.72 13.43
CA ILE A 6 -9.19 -30.30 13.06
C ILE A 6 -10.37 -29.73 12.25
N LEU A 7 -11.17 -30.58 11.62
CA LEU A 7 -12.30 -30.16 10.78
C LEU A 7 -13.62 -29.93 11.55
N ASP A 8 -13.72 -30.41 12.79
CA ASP A 8 -14.98 -30.33 13.56
C ASP A 8 -15.15 -29.04 14.38
N THR A 9 -14.15 -28.14 14.38
CA THR A 9 -14.19 -26.92 15.23
C THR A 9 -14.46 -25.62 14.47
N VAL A 10 -14.55 -25.65 13.15
CA VAL A 10 -14.95 -24.47 12.39
C VAL A 10 -16.45 -24.60 12.09
N ASP A 11 -17.29 -23.96 12.92
CA ASP A 11 -18.70 -23.80 12.60
C ASP A 11 -18.81 -22.99 11.29
N PRO A 12 -19.35 -23.58 10.19
CA PRO A 12 -19.52 -22.84 8.93
C PRO A 12 -20.36 -21.58 9.08
N ARG A 13 -21.14 -21.46 10.17
CA ARG A 13 -21.96 -20.28 10.47
C ARG A 13 -21.13 -19.11 11.00
N THR A 14 -19.94 -19.37 11.58
CA THR A 14 -19.03 -18.31 12.03
C THR A 14 -18.22 -17.70 10.87
N LEU A 15 -18.18 -18.35 9.71
CA LEU A 15 -17.57 -17.83 8.47
C LEU A 15 -18.55 -17.00 7.62
N GLN A 16 -19.83 -16.95 7.98
CA GLN A 16 -20.79 -16.02 7.39
C GLN A 16 -20.57 -14.62 7.97
N VAL A 17 -19.47 -13.98 7.61
CA VAL A 17 -19.44 -12.51 7.63
C VAL A 17 -20.55 -12.09 6.68
N ASP A 18 -21.59 -11.47 7.23
CA ASP A 18 -22.68 -10.93 6.39
C ASP A 18 -22.05 -9.98 5.38
N PHE A 19 -22.05 -10.40 4.11
CA PHE A 19 -21.40 -9.65 3.03
C PHE A 19 -21.84 -8.19 3.02
N SER A 20 -23.11 -7.95 3.34
CA SER A 20 -23.66 -6.60 3.41
C SER A 20 -23.03 -5.76 4.54
N GLN A 21 -22.77 -6.36 5.69
CA GLN A 21 -22.12 -5.69 6.81
C GLN A 21 -20.64 -5.41 6.49
N ALA A 22 -19.92 -6.37 5.88
CA ALA A 22 -18.55 -6.19 5.48
C ALA A 22 -18.42 -5.06 4.44
N VAL A 23 -19.27 -5.06 3.40
CA VAL A 23 -19.30 -4.00 2.39
C VAL A 23 -19.65 -2.66 3.01
N SER A 24 -20.68 -2.58 3.85
CA SER A 24 -21.09 -1.35 4.51
C SER A 24 -19.98 -0.76 5.38
N PHE A 25 -19.26 -1.62 6.11
CA PHE A 25 -18.13 -1.21 6.94
C PHE A 25 -16.96 -0.66 6.11
N VAL A 26 -16.60 -1.35 5.02
CA VAL A 26 -15.54 -0.89 4.11
C VAL A 26 -15.93 0.44 3.45
N VAL A 27 -17.14 0.54 2.91
CA VAL A 27 -17.66 1.77 2.27
C VAL A 27 -17.67 2.92 3.26
N PHE A 28 -18.17 2.71 4.48
CA PHE A 28 -18.20 3.75 5.50
C PHE A 28 -16.80 4.23 5.87
N ARG A 29 -15.86 3.33 6.15
CA ARG A 29 -14.47 3.69 6.49
C ARG A 29 -13.78 4.41 5.33
N THR A 30 -13.90 3.89 4.11
CA THR A 30 -13.29 4.52 2.93
C THR A 30 -13.88 5.91 2.70
N THR A 31 -15.21 6.06 2.79
CA THR A 31 -15.87 7.36 2.64
C THR A 31 -15.45 8.34 3.76
N ALA A 32 -15.32 7.88 4.98
CA ALA A 32 -14.88 8.73 6.10
C ALA A 32 -13.43 9.22 5.92
N VAL A 33 -12.54 8.36 5.43
CA VAL A 33 -11.10 8.70 5.28
C VAL A 33 -10.85 9.50 3.99
N VAL A 34 -11.44 9.08 2.87
CA VAL A 34 -11.16 9.65 1.54
C VAL A 34 -12.16 10.72 1.15
N GLY A 35 -13.43 10.62 1.60
CA GLY A 35 -14.51 11.50 1.18
C GLY A 35 -14.28 12.96 1.54
N LEU A 36 -13.88 13.26 2.77
CA LEU A 36 -13.63 14.64 3.19
C LEU A 36 -12.48 15.29 2.40
N PRO A 37 -11.30 14.69 2.26
CA PRO A 37 -10.25 15.21 1.37
C PRO A 37 -10.72 15.39 -0.07
N CYS A 38 -11.45 14.45 -0.65
CA CYS A 38 -11.96 14.56 -2.02
C CYS A 38 -12.92 15.73 -2.20
N VAL A 39 -13.85 15.96 -1.26
CA VAL A 39 -14.75 17.12 -1.29
C VAL A 39 -13.95 18.43 -1.21
N LEU A 40 -12.99 18.53 -0.29
CA LEU A 40 -12.16 19.73 -0.14
C LEU A 40 -11.33 20.02 -1.38
N LEU A 41 -10.73 19.00 -1.98
CA LEU A 41 -9.98 19.14 -3.24
C LEU A 41 -10.91 19.50 -4.40
N GLY A 42 -12.11 18.91 -4.47
CA GLY A 42 -13.12 19.26 -5.47
C GLY A 42 -13.58 20.72 -5.39
N LEU A 43 -13.67 21.27 -4.18
CA LEU A 43 -14.02 22.69 -3.96
C LEU A 43 -12.88 23.66 -4.28
N ALA A 44 -11.63 23.22 -4.29
CA ALA A 44 -10.48 24.07 -4.51
C ALA A 44 -10.53 24.76 -5.89
N THR A 45 -10.86 24.03 -6.96
CA THR A 45 -10.93 24.55 -8.33
C THR A 45 -12.02 25.60 -8.51
N PRO A 46 -13.30 25.40 -8.13
CA PRO A 46 -14.33 26.42 -8.21
C PRO A 46 -14.01 27.69 -7.40
N ILE A 47 -13.40 27.52 -6.22
CA ILE A 47 -12.98 28.65 -5.39
C ILE A 47 -11.87 29.43 -6.09
N ALA A 48 -10.86 28.75 -6.63
CA ALA A 48 -9.76 29.38 -7.35
C ALA A 48 -10.25 30.15 -8.58
N VAL A 49 -11.20 29.60 -9.36
CA VAL A 49 -11.82 30.26 -10.48
C VAL A 49 -12.52 31.57 -10.07
N ARG A 50 -13.24 31.54 -8.93
CA ARG A 50 -13.88 32.76 -8.40
C ARG A 50 -12.90 33.83 -7.95
N CYS A 51 -11.71 33.45 -7.48
CA CYS A 51 -10.69 34.40 -7.01
C CYS A 51 -9.92 35.09 -8.16
N VAL A 52 -9.83 34.46 -9.33
CA VAL A 52 -8.96 34.90 -10.42
C VAL A 52 -9.75 35.67 -11.51
N GLY A 53 -11.08 35.51 -11.56
CA GLY A 53 -11.87 35.97 -12.70
C GLY A 53 -12.16 37.47 -12.74
N SER A 54 -11.57 38.23 -13.69
CA SER A 54 -12.20 39.43 -14.21
C SER A 54 -13.13 39.06 -15.37
N PRO A 55 -14.28 39.75 -15.53
CA PRO A 55 -15.26 39.41 -16.59
C PRO A 55 -14.70 39.41 -18.02
N GLN A 56 -13.64 40.17 -18.24
CA GLN A 56 -13.06 40.38 -19.58
C GLN A 56 -11.97 39.36 -19.97
N SER A 57 -11.37 38.64 -18.99
CA SER A 57 -10.28 37.70 -19.25
C SER A 57 -10.54 36.28 -18.68
N ILE A 58 -11.77 36.02 -18.22
CA ILE A 58 -12.11 34.80 -17.45
C ILE A 58 -11.72 33.51 -18.18
N GLY A 59 -11.92 33.42 -19.50
CA GLY A 59 -11.58 32.21 -20.26
C GLY A 59 -10.08 31.91 -20.26
N ARG A 60 -9.24 32.92 -20.39
CA ARG A 60 -7.78 32.77 -20.38
C ARG A 60 -7.27 32.39 -18.99
N GLU A 61 -7.78 33.03 -17.97
CA GLU A 61 -7.34 32.77 -16.59
C GLU A 61 -7.80 31.38 -16.10
N VAL A 62 -9.01 30.98 -16.45
CA VAL A 62 -9.51 29.63 -16.19
C VAL A 62 -8.66 28.61 -16.94
N GLY A 63 -8.35 28.84 -18.22
CA GLY A 63 -7.47 27.95 -18.99
C GLY A 63 -6.08 27.80 -18.37
N ARG A 64 -5.47 28.89 -17.90
CA ARG A 64 -4.19 28.86 -17.19
C ARG A 64 -4.27 28.09 -15.87
N LEU A 65 -5.34 28.29 -15.10
CA LEU A 65 -5.56 27.58 -13.84
C LEU A 65 -5.65 26.07 -14.07
N TYR A 66 -6.45 25.65 -15.07
CA TYR A 66 -6.56 24.22 -15.42
C TYR A 66 -5.23 23.65 -15.92
N ALA A 67 -4.47 24.39 -16.73
CA ALA A 67 -3.16 23.95 -17.22
C ALA A 67 -2.18 23.69 -16.05
N TRP A 68 -2.09 24.63 -15.11
CA TRP A 68 -1.25 24.48 -13.92
C TRP A 68 -1.73 23.35 -13.00
N ASN A 69 -3.04 23.22 -12.82
CA ASN A 69 -3.62 22.12 -12.04
C ASN A 69 -3.28 20.75 -12.66
N THR A 70 -3.43 20.62 -13.98
CA THR A 70 -3.11 19.37 -14.69
C THR A 70 -1.63 19.06 -14.62
N LEU A 71 -0.76 20.05 -14.86
CA LEU A 71 0.68 19.86 -14.74
C LEU A 71 1.09 19.45 -13.32
N GLY A 72 0.54 20.11 -12.31
CA GLY A 72 0.76 19.77 -10.91
C GLY A 72 0.27 18.38 -10.56
N ALA A 73 -0.89 17.96 -11.08
CA ALA A 73 -1.43 16.63 -10.87
C ALA A 73 -0.54 15.53 -11.48
N VAL A 74 -0.04 15.75 -12.71
CA VAL A 74 0.88 14.78 -13.35
C VAL A 74 2.19 14.67 -12.58
N ILE A 75 2.83 15.79 -12.26
CA ILE A 75 4.09 15.79 -11.50
C ILE A 75 3.87 15.19 -10.12
N GLY A 76 2.78 15.56 -9.42
CA GLY A 76 2.45 15.05 -8.10
C GLY A 76 2.18 13.56 -8.11
N ALA A 77 1.46 13.04 -9.11
CA ALA A 77 1.21 11.61 -9.24
C ALA A 77 2.50 10.80 -9.46
N LEU A 78 3.38 11.29 -10.35
CA LEU A 78 4.68 10.64 -10.59
C LEU A 78 5.57 10.68 -9.34
N ALA A 79 5.64 11.81 -8.65
CA ALA A 79 6.40 11.94 -7.41
C ALA A 79 5.84 11.03 -6.30
N ALA A 80 4.52 10.97 -6.15
CA ALA A 80 3.87 10.14 -5.14
C ALA A 80 3.99 8.64 -5.42
N ALA A 81 4.03 8.21 -6.69
CA ALA A 81 4.15 6.80 -7.04
C ALA A 81 5.61 6.30 -7.00
N PHE A 82 6.54 7.08 -7.53
CA PHE A 82 7.89 6.57 -7.83
C PHE A 82 9.01 7.17 -6.95
N LEU A 83 8.74 8.28 -6.26
CA LEU A 83 9.79 8.99 -5.55
C LEU A 83 9.57 9.04 -4.03
N LEU A 84 8.41 9.52 -3.58
CA LEU A 84 8.21 9.81 -2.17
C LEU A 84 8.18 8.55 -1.28
N PRO A 85 7.27 7.56 -1.48
CA PRO A 85 7.22 6.38 -0.61
C PRO A 85 8.50 5.54 -0.66
N PRO A 86 9.12 5.25 -1.84
CA PRO A 86 10.33 4.45 -1.87
C PRO A 86 11.56 5.13 -1.23
N SER A 87 11.60 6.46 -1.20
CA SER A 87 12.76 7.20 -0.64
C SER A 87 12.60 7.62 0.81
N LEU A 88 11.38 7.90 1.24
CA LEU A 88 11.10 8.46 2.58
C LEU A 88 10.25 7.52 3.45
N GLY A 89 9.57 6.55 2.85
CA GLY A 89 8.52 5.76 3.47
C GLY A 89 7.13 6.43 3.33
N LEU A 90 6.09 5.63 3.51
CA LEU A 90 4.70 6.08 3.29
C LEU A 90 4.28 7.18 4.28
N LEU A 91 4.49 6.97 5.58
CA LEU A 91 4.06 7.94 6.61
C LEU A 91 4.80 9.28 6.51
N PRO A 92 6.15 9.33 6.42
CA PRO A 92 6.86 10.58 6.18
C PRO A 92 6.40 11.29 4.92
N SER A 93 6.15 10.58 3.82
CA SER A 93 5.67 11.16 2.56
C SER A 93 4.33 11.89 2.74
N LEU A 94 3.36 11.27 3.43
CA LEU A 94 2.07 11.89 3.72
C LEU A 94 2.21 13.13 4.61
N LEU A 95 3.08 13.08 5.63
CA LEU A 95 3.33 14.21 6.51
C LEU A 95 4.01 15.38 5.78
N TRP A 96 4.97 15.12 4.89
CA TRP A 96 5.61 16.13 4.07
C TRP A 96 4.64 16.78 3.08
N ILE A 97 3.76 16.01 2.45
CA ILE A 97 2.69 16.55 1.59
C ILE A 97 1.76 17.43 2.42
N GLY A 98 1.32 16.97 3.59
CA GLY A 98 0.49 17.77 4.50
C GLY A 98 1.18 19.06 4.93
N ALA A 99 2.45 19.00 5.31
CA ALA A 99 3.24 20.17 5.69
C ALA A 99 3.35 21.17 4.54
N SER A 100 3.59 20.72 3.30
CA SER A 100 3.67 21.61 2.13
C SER A 100 2.36 22.35 1.86
N LEU A 101 1.22 21.67 2.00
CA LEU A 101 -0.10 22.30 1.87
C LEU A 101 -0.35 23.35 2.96
N LEU A 102 0.06 23.08 4.20
CA LEU A 102 -0.05 24.04 5.30
C LEU A 102 0.86 25.26 5.09
N ILE A 103 2.05 25.09 4.55
CA ILE A 103 2.95 26.19 4.19
C ILE A 103 2.29 27.08 3.15
N VAL A 104 1.75 26.50 2.06
CA VAL A 104 1.03 27.25 1.04
C VAL A 104 -0.17 28.02 1.63
N ALA A 105 -0.96 27.36 2.48
CA ALA A 105 -2.09 27.99 3.15
C ALA A 105 -1.65 29.16 4.06
N GLY A 106 -0.54 29.01 4.79
CA GLY A 106 0.05 30.05 5.64
C GLY A 106 0.53 31.26 4.85
N VAL A 107 1.18 31.03 3.72
CA VAL A 107 1.63 32.09 2.80
C VAL A 107 0.43 32.86 2.22
N MET A 108 -0.61 32.17 1.79
CA MET A 108 -1.83 32.79 1.23
C MET A 108 -2.61 33.60 2.30
N ARG A 109 -2.59 33.18 3.56
CA ARG A 109 -3.24 33.85 4.69
C ARG A 109 -2.38 34.92 5.36
N ARG A 110 -1.36 35.45 4.68
CA ARG A 110 -0.39 36.42 5.23
C ARG A 110 -1.03 37.66 5.88
N GLN A 111 -2.24 38.03 5.51
CA GLN A 111 -2.98 39.18 6.10
C GLN A 111 -3.44 38.88 7.56
N SER A 112 -3.60 37.61 7.93
CA SER A 112 -3.94 37.20 9.29
C SER A 112 -2.73 36.59 9.97
N PHE A 113 -1.92 37.41 10.62
CA PHE A 113 -0.64 37.07 11.21
C PHE A 113 -0.72 35.87 12.18
N LEU A 114 -1.78 35.78 12.98
CA LEU A 114 -1.98 34.67 13.91
C LEU A 114 -2.22 33.35 13.17
N MET A 115 -3.11 33.34 12.16
CA MET A 115 -3.41 32.13 11.37
C MET A 115 -2.21 31.67 10.55
N ALA A 116 -1.47 32.59 9.93
CA ALA A 116 -0.26 32.26 9.20
C ALA A 116 0.77 31.57 10.11
N ARG A 117 0.98 32.09 11.34
CA ARG A 117 1.87 31.47 12.33
C ARG A 117 1.39 30.08 12.77
N LEU A 118 0.08 29.92 12.97
CA LEU A 118 -0.49 28.61 13.34
C LEU A 118 -0.23 27.57 12.23
N TYR A 119 -0.52 27.90 10.98
CA TYR A 119 -0.25 26.99 9.85
C TYR A 119 1.24 26.62 9.73
N MET A 120 2.12 27.61 9.90
CA MET A 120 3.58 27.38 9.86
C MET A 120 4.04 26.53 11.04
N ALA A 121 3.48 26.72 12.24
CA ALA A 121 3.82 25.91 13.41
C ALA A 121 3.36 24.44 13.22
N VAL A 122 2.15 24.23 12.73
CA VAL A 122 1.64 22.87 12.43
C VAL A 122 2.44 22.22 11.31
N ALA A 123 2.81 22.96 10.27
CA ALA A 123 3.66 22.45 9.18
C ALA A 123 5.05 22.03 9.72
N ALA A 124 5.67 22.86 10.56
CA ALA A 124 6.95 22.55 11.18
C ALA A 124 6.86 21.33 12.10
N PHE A 125 5.79 21.22 12.88
CA PHE A 125 5.54 20.05 13.70
C PHE A 125 5.33 18.78 12.88
N SER A 126 4.53 18.84 11.80
CA SER A 126 4.34 17.69 10.88
C SER A 126 5.65 17.27 10.24
N ALA A 127 6.46 18.22 9.78
CA ALA A 127 7.77 17.94 9.20
C ALA A 127 8.73 17.31 10.24
N LEU A 128 8.70 17.79 11.48
CA LEU A 128 9.48 17.21 12.58
C LEU A 128 9.06 15.76 12.85
N VAL A 129 7.76 15.50 12.96
CA VAL A 129 7.23 14.14 13.14
C VAL A 129 7.64 13.25 11.97
N ALA A 130 7.62 13.74 10.73
CA ALA A 130 8.02 12.98 9.54
C ALA A 130 9.49 12.50 9.58
N VAL A 131 10.39 13.29 10.20
CA VAL A 131 11.81 12.91 10.34
C VAL A 131 12.00 11.76 11.32
N PHE A 132 11.16 11.69 12.36
CA PHE A 132 11.27 10.70 13.43
C PHE A 132 10.24 9.57 13.32
N ALA A 133 9.35 9.62 12.31
CA ALA A 133 8.33 8.60 12.12
C ALA A 133 8.98 7.28 11.69
N PRO A 134 8.72 6.17 12.39
CA PRO A 134 9.21 4.87 11.97
C PRO A 134 8.51 4.43 10.68
N ALA A 135 9.26 3.82 9.76
CA ALA A 135 8.74 3.35 8.48
C ALA A 135 7.66 2.26 8.66
N ASP A 136 7.75 1.50 9.72
CA ASP A 136 6.88 0.39 10.07
C ASP A 136 5.66 0.78 10.95
N PHE A 137 5.41 2.09 11.15
CA PHE A 137 4.37 2.60 12.05
C PHE A 137 2.99 1.98 11.79
N TRP A 138 2.59 1.86 10.54
CA TRP A 138 1.28 1.30 10.16
C TRP A 138 1.20 -0.19 10.47
N TRP A 139 2.30 -0.91 10.31
CA TRP A 139 2.39 -2.35 10.49
C TRP A 139 2.39 -2.75 11.96
N LEU A 140 2.93 -1.90 12.84
CA LEU A 140 2.90 -2.13 14.29
C LEU A 140 1.47 -2.25 14.84
N GLN A 141 0.49 -1.63 14.17
CA GLN A 141 -0.92 -1.70 14.57
C GLN A 141 -1.63 -2.96 14.08
N SER A 142 -1.12 -3.61 13.04
CA SER A 142 -1.70 -4.84 12.46
C SER A 142 -1.12 -6.12 13.06
N LEU A 143 -0.06 -6.02 13.88
CA LEU A 143 0.57 -7.17 14.50
C LEU A 143 -0.35 -7.85 15.53
N ARG A 144 -0.36 -9.17 15.49
CA ARG A 144 -0.99 -9.98 16.52
C ARG A 144 -0.06 -10.12 17.72
N ALA A 145 -0.62 -10.51 18.87
CA ALA A 145 0.17 -10.73 20.08
C ALA A 145 1.30 -11.76 19.84
N GLY A 146 2.53 -11.34 20.11
CA GLY A 146 3.72 -12.18 19.92
C GLY A 146 4.31 -12.19 18.51
N GLU A 147 3.76 -11.43 17.57
CA GLU A 147 4.36 -11.22 16.25
C GLU A 147 5.38 -10.08 16.29
N LYS A 148 6.39 -10.17 15.43
CA LYS A 148 7.39 -9.11 15.23
C LYS A 148 7.68 -8.89 13.76
N ILE A 149 7.93 -7.64 13.39
CA ILE A 149 8.41 -7.27 12.07
C ILE A 149 9.90 -7.57 12.00
N LEU A 150 10.33 -8.35 11.02
CA LEU A 150 11.73 -8.61 10.74
C LEU A 150 12.33 -7.61 9.77
N ALA A 151 11.56 -7.24 8.75
CA ALA A 151 11.92 -6.25 7.75
C ALA A 151 10.64 -5.63 7.17
N CYS A 152 10.71 -4.37 6.76
CA CYS A 152 9.62 -3.68 6.08
C CYS A 152 10.21 -2.65 5.10
N HIS A 153 9.68 -2.61 3.90
CA HIS A 153 10.11 -1.68 2.86
C HIS A 153 8.91 -1.14 2.07
N ASP A 154 8.88 0.18 1.90
CA ASP A 154 7.89 0.86 1.08
C ASP A 154 8.40 0.96 -0.36
N GLY A 155 7.94 0.10 -1.23
CA GLY A 155 8.32 0.05 -2.64
C GLY A 155 7.34 0.75 -3.58
N VAL A 156 7.67 0.73 -4.87
CA VAL A 156 6.80 1.27 -5.93
C VAL A 156 5.52 0.44 -6.11
N THR A 157 5.61 -0.86 -5.86
CA THR A 157 4.51 -1.82 -6.06
C THR A 157 3.64 -2.01 -4.82
N GLY A 158 4.07 -1.50 -3.68
CA GLY A 158 3.38 -1.61 -2.39
C GLY A 158 4.38 -1.71 -1.24
N THR A 159 3.89 -1.79 -0.02
CA THR A 159 4.71 -2.00 1.17
C THR A 159 4.88 -3.49 1.42
N VAL A 160 6.13 -3.96 1.38
CA VAL A 160 6.48 -5.36 1.65
C VAL A 160 7.01 -5.49 3.05
N CYS A 161 6.42 -6.37 3.86
CA CYS A 161 6.89 -6.63 5.22
C CYS A 161 7.05 -8.14 5.46
N VAL A 162 8.10 -8.49 6.19
CA VAL A 162 8.33 -9.84 6.71
C VAL A 162 7.99 -9.87 8.19
N ILE A 163 7.03 -10.69 8.55
CA ILE A 163 6.52 -10.81 9.91
C ILE A 163 6.80 -12.23 10.41
N GLU A 164 7.35 -12.34 11.62
CA GLU A 164 7.56 -13.60 12.32
C GLU A 164 6.53 -13.73 13.44
N SER A 165 5.85 -14.87 13.49
CA SER A 165 4.91 -15.22 14.55
C SER A 165 5.61 -15.72 15.81
N SER A 166 4.89 -15.83 16.92
CA SER A 166 5.40 -16.42 18.16
C SER A 166 5.82 -17.89 18.02
N SER A 167 5.32 -18.59 16.99
CA SER A 167 5.72 -19.98 16.66
C SER A 167 7.01 -20.07 15.83
N GLY A 168 7.58 -18.93 15.41
CA GLY A 168 8.75 -18.86 14.52
C GLY A 168 8.39 -18.99 13.04
N GLU A 169 7.12 -19.10 12.68
CA GLU A 169 6.67 -19.05 11.29
C GLU A 169 6.82 -17.64 10.75
N ARG A 170 7.28 -17.54 9.51
CA ARG A 170 7.48 -16.25 8.82
C ARG A 170 6.48 -16.11 7.67
N ARG A 171 6.02 -14.90 7.46
CA ARG A 171 5.18 -14.56 6.29
C ARG A 171 5.65 -13.27 5.65
N ILE A 172 5.58 -13.24 4.33
CA ILE A 172 5.74 -12.03 3.53
C ILE A 172 4.34 -11.47 3.30
N CYS A 173 4.16 -10.20 3.65
CA CYS A 173 2.92 -9.46 3.41
C CYS A 173 3.20 -8.34 2.43
N VAL A 174 2.29 -8.14 1.48
CA VAL A 174 2.26 -6.98 0.58
C VAL A 174 0.96 -6.24 0.89
N ASP A 175 1.07 -4.99 1.32
CA ASP A 175 -0.08 -4.16 1.75
C ASP A 175 -1.01 -4.90 2.76
N ASP A 176 -0.41 -5.53 3.78
CA ASP A 176 -1.07 -6.31 4.83
C ASP A 176 -1.70 -7.65 4.34
N VAL A 177 -1.55 -7.99 3.08
CA VAL A 177 -2.03 -9.27 2.54
C VAL A 177 -0.87 -10.28 2.55
N PRO A 178 -0.99 -11.41 3.28
CA PRO A 178 0.05 -12.43 3.28
C PRO A 178 0.06 -13.14 1.92
N VAL A 179 1.21 -13.04 1.22
CA VAL A 179 1.39 -13.59 -0.14
C VAL A 179 2.25 -14.85 -0.16
N ALA A 180 3.12 -15.02 0.83
CA ALA A 180 3.98 -16.18 0.96
C ALA A 180 4.39 -16.39 2.43
N GLY A 181 4.84 -17.60 2.78
CA GLY A 181 5.29 -17.86 4.14
C GLY A 181 5.70 -19.29 4.38
N THR A 182 6.20 -19.55 5.60
CA THR A 182 6.69 -20.85 6.06
C THR A 182 5.65 -21.63 6.85
N SER A 183 4.41 -21.14 6.97
CA SER A 183 3.34 -21.92 7.58
C SER A 183 3.01 -23.13 6.72
N ARG A 184 2.59 -24.22 7.36
CA ARG A 184 2.29 -25.47 6.67
C ARG A 184 1.30 -25.31 5.51
N ILE A 185 0.30 -24.44 5.67
CA ILE A 185 -0.71 -24.19 4.63
C ILE A 185 -0.07 -23.49 3.45
N MET A 186 0.62 -22.38 3.68
CA MET A 186 1.29 -21.62 2.62
C MET A 186 2.38 -22.42 1.90
N GLU A 187 3.14 -23.21 2.65
CA GLU A 187 4.14 -24.13 2.06
C GLU A 187 3.48 -25.18 1.16
N THR A 188 2.37 -25.76 1.62
CA THR A 188 1.62 -26.76 0.83
C THR A 188 1.09 -26.13 -0.46
N ASP A 189 0.50 -24.93 -0.40
CA ASP A 189 -0.01 -24.23 -1.55
C ASP A 189 1.09 -23.93 -2.57
N GLN A 190 2.23 -23.42 -2.13
CA GLN A 190 3.37 -23.11 -3.00
C GLN A 190 3.96 -24.36 -3.64
N ARG A 191 4.14 -25.42 -2.88
CA ARG A 191 4.63 -26.71 -3.40
C ARG A 191 3.66 -27.34 -4.39
N SER A 192 2.35 -27.24 -4.09
CA SER A 192 1.30 -27.76 -4.97
C SER A 192 1.32 -27.13 -6.34
N LEU A 193 1.58 -25.81 -6.43
CA LEU A 193 1.70 -25.11 -7.73
C LEU A 193 2.74 -25.75 -8.63
N ALA A 194 3.91 -26.10 -8.11
CA ALA A 194 4.97 -26.75 -8.89
C ALA A 194 4.63 -28.19 -9.21
N HIS A 195 4.27 -28.99 -8.18
CA HIS A 195 4.08 -30.44 -8.38
C HIS A 195 2.89 -30.74 -9.29
N TRP A 196 1.75 -30.05 -9.13
CA TRP A 196 0.60 -30.24 -10.02
C TRP A 196 0.91 -29.82 -11.46
N SER A 197 1.63 -28.71 -11.64
CA SER A 197 2.03 -28.27 -12.98
C SER A 197 2.91 -29.30 -13.68
N MET A 198 3.88 -29.85 -12.97
CA MET A 198 4.80 -30.87 -13.52
C MET A 198 4.14 -32.23 -13.73
N LEU A 199 3.11 -32.59 -12.94
CA LEU A 199 2.34 -33.80 -13.13
C LEU A 199 1.39 -33.74 -14.33
N ILE A 200 0.87 -32.55 -14.64
CA ILE A 200 -0.08 -32.36 -15.74
C ILE A 200 0.67 -32.12 -17.07
N ALA A 201 1.81 -31.44 -17.01
CA ALA A 201 2.61 -31.16 -18.21
C ALA A 201 3.46 -32.36 -18.57
N ASP A 202 3.14 -32.97 -19.70
CA ASP A 202 3.89 -34.13 -20.20
C ASP A 202 5.29 -33.68 -20.67
N HIS A 203 6.34 -34.28 -20.09
CA HIS A 203 7.76 -34.03 -20.46
C HIS A 203 8.19 -32.55 -20.44
N ALA A 204 7.71 -31.74 -19.51
CA ALA A 204 8.11 -30.34 -19.40
C ALA A 204 9.58 -30.21 -18.98
N GLN A 205 10.42 -29.65 -19.86
CA GLN A 205 11.84 -29.36 -19.63
C GLN A 205 12.05 -27.89 -19.19
N THR A 206 11.09 -27.03 -19.47
CA THR A 206 11.17 -25.61 -19.09
C THR A 206 9.92 -25.17 -18.35
N ALA A 207 10.08 -24.44 -17.27
CA ALA A 207 8.99 -23.84 -16.51
C ALA A 207 9.18 -22.35 -16.30
N LEU A 208 8.07 -21.66 -16.09
CA LEU A 208 8.03 -20.24 -15.75
C LEU A 208 7.20 -20.05 -14.47
N THR A 209 7.79 -19.41 -13.46
CA THR A 209 7.06 -18.91 -12.32
C THR A 209 6.86 -17.39 -12.44
N VAL A 210 5.65 -16.92 -12.19
CA VAL A 210 5.31 -15.50 -12.10
C VAL A 210 5.09 -15.17 -10.63
N GLY A 211 5.96 -14.34 -10.08
CA GLY A 211 6.11 -14.12 -8.65
C GLY A 211 7.13 -15.07 -8.01
N PHE A 212 8.05 -14.52 -7.20
CA PHE A 212 9.02 -15.30 -6.46
C PHE A 212 8.49 -15.70 -5.08
N GLY A 213 7.92 -14.73 -4.36
CA GLY A 213 7.42 -14.91 -3.01
C GLY A 213 8.52 -15.41 -2.06
N SER A 214 8.28 -16.52 -1.37
CA SER A 214 9.30 -17.17 -0.52
C SER A 214 10.23 -18.11 -1.29
N GLY A 215 10.09 -18.22 -2.60
CA GLY A 215 10.84 -19.18 -3.44
C GLY A 215 10.35 -20.62 -3.35
N GLY A 216 9.32 -20.91 -2.53
CA GLY A 216 8.84 -22.28 -2.29
C GLY A 216 8.36 -23.01 -3.53
N ALA A 217 7.65 -22.32 -4.44
CA ALA A 217 7.24 -22.88 -5.73
C ALA A 217 8.45 -23.12 -6.64
N SER A 218 9.33 -22.14 -6.77
CA SER A 218 10.55 -22.24 -7.57
C SER A 218 11.44 -23.37 -7.09
N TYR A 219 11.65 -23.50 -5.80
CA TYR A 219 12.41 -24.62 -5.21
C TYR A 219 11.77 -25.95 -5.55
N SER A 220 10.43 -26.07 -5.44
CA SER A 220 9.72 -27.32 -5.71
C SER A 220 9.77 -27.72 -7.19
N PHE A 221 9.82 -26.78 -8.12
CA PHE A 221 10.09 -27.07 -9.53
C PHE A 221 11.46 -27.72 -9.74
N LEU A 222 12.49 -27.24 -9.04
CA LEU A 222 13.86 -27.76 -9.13
C LEU A 222 14.04 -29.17 -8.57
N LEU A 223 13.03 -29.72 -7.88
CA LEU A 223 13.04 -31.10 -7.42
C LEU A 223 12.63 -32.11 -8.50
N HIS A 224 12.21 -31.64 -9.68
CA HIS A 224 11.84 -32.49 -10.79
C HIS A 224 13.01 -32.66 -11.76
N ASP A 225 13.60 -33.86 -11.82
CA ASP A 225 14.80 -34.20 -12.60
C ASP A 225 14.64 -33.93 -14.13
N GLN A 226 13.41 -33.93 -14.63
CA GLN A 226 13.10 -33.64 -16.02
C GLN A 226 13.19 -32.16 -16.38
N LEU A 227 13.22 -31.26 -15.38
CA LEU A 227 13.27 -29.83 -15.60
C LEU A 227 14.71 -29.37 -15.84
N GLU A 228 14.96 -28.84 -17.03
CA GLU A 228 16.27 -28.33 -17.42
C GLU A 228 16.42 -26.84 -17.13
N LYS A 229 15.31 -26.08 -17.18
CA LYS A 229 15.32 -24.63 -17.06
C LYS A 229 14.10 -24.10 -16.34
N LEU A 230 14.35 -23.26 -15.32
CA LEU A 230 13.34 -22.49 -14.62
C LEU A 230 13.56 -21.00 -14.86
N HIS A 231 12.52 -20.33 -15.33
CA HIS A 231 12.46 -18.88 -15.37
C HIS A 231 11.60 -18.39 -14.20
N CYS A 232 12.04 -17.34 -13.53
CA CYS A 232 11.24 -16.66 -12.52
C CYS A 232 11.15 -15.17 -12.87
N VAL A 233 9.94 -14.64 -12.90
CA VAL A 233 9.69 -13.21 -13.11
C VAL A 233 9.03 -12.66 -11.86
N GLU A 234 9.68 -11.68 -11.22
CA GLU A 234 9.16 -10.96 -10.05
C GLU A 234 8.95 -9.50 -10.42
N ILE A 235 7.83 -8.91 -10.02
CA ILE A 235 7.50 -7.51 -10.30
C ILE A 235 8.07 -6.57 -9.23
N SER A 236 8.15 -7.06 -7.99
CA SER A 236 8.65 -6.27 -6.87
C SER A 236 10.11 -6.61 -6.60
N PRO A 237 11.01 -5.64 -6.65
CA PRO A 237 12.40 -5.85 -6.24
C PRO A 237 12.56 -6.06 -4.73
N ASP A 238 11.49 -5.83 -3.97
CA ASP A 238 11.48 -5.84 -2.50
C ASP A 238 11.01 -7.17 -1.90
N VAL A 239 10.54 -8.10 -2.76
CA VAL A 239 10.09 -9.45 -2.36
C VAL A 239 11.22 -10.47 -2.34
#